data_c4850f989693cf29d59cc45054ab792c
#
_entry.id   c4850f989693cf29d59cc45054ab792c
#
_cell.length_a   1.000
_cell.length_b   1.000
_cell.length_c   1.000
_cell.angle_alpha   90.00
_cell.angle_beta   90.00
_cell.angle_gamma   90.00
#
_symmetry.space_group_name_H-M   'P 1'
#
loop_
_entity.id
_entity.type
_entity.pdbx_description
1 polymer ?
#
loop_
_entity_poly.entity_id
_entity_poly.type
_entity_poly.pdbx_seq_one_letter_code
_entity_poly.pdbx_strand_id
1 'polypeptide(L)'
;GLLLTEGMHGMISQAEGLAKALNLDYIHQKVELNKFTKFIPPKFTPVSSLFFRKFQVPQVDLIISCGRKSVIPSIFIKQNSKKKITNIHIQNPKVALTNFDFIISPEHDGLEGPNVITSKGAIHYLTMNEINQNHDYLKNYLNKDKEYILLVLGGPNKYYNFENKKLLNIFEKIKNLINKYNLQAIIIPSMRTPKNIIQLANNFFSK
;
A
#
# COMPACT_ATOMS: atom_id res chain seq x y z
N GLY A 1 -2.87 -16.89 10.76
CA GLY A 1 -1.81 -15.89 10.60
C GLY A 1 -2.13 -14.56 11.26
N LEU A 2 -1.11 -13.76 11.49
CA LEU A 2 -1.23 -12.39 12.00
C LEU A 2 -0.66 -11.41 10.96
N LEU A 3 -1.51 -10.54 10.43
CA LEU A 3 -1.09 -9.47 9.53
C LEU A 3 -0.81 -8.20 10.34
N LEU A 4 0.39 -7.64 10.20
CA LEU A 4 0.82 -6.41 10.88
C LEU A 4 1.05 -5.32 9.85
N THR A 5 0.24 -4.25 9.88
CA THR A 5 0.41 -3.10 8.98
C THR A 5 0.21 -1.78 9.69
N GLU A 6 0.57 -0.69 9.02
CA GLU A 6 0.28 0.68 9.49
C GLU A 6 -1.18 1.12 9.24
N GLY A 7 -2.01 0.27 8.62
CA GLY A 7 -3.38 0.59 8.25
C GLY A 7 -3.53 1.35 6.93
N MET A 8 -2.47 1.51 6.14
CA MET A 8 -2.54 2.08 4.79
C MET A 8 -3.03 1.03 3.79
N HIS A 9 -3.99 1.39 2.93
CA HIS A 9 -4.58 0.45 1.96
C HIS A 9 -3.57 -0.36 1.15
N GLY A 10 -2.52 0.28 0.63
CA GLY A 10 -1.48 -0.42 -0.13
C GLY A 10 -0.72 -1.46 0.69
N MET A 11 -0.53 -1.26 1.99
CA MET A 11 0.12 -2.22 2.88
C MET A 11 -0.82 -3.37 3.25
N ILE A 12 -2.09 -3.05 3.51
CA ILE A 12 -3.14 -4.04 3.76
C ILE A 12 -3.28 -4.95 2.54
N SER A 13 -3.40 -4.37 1.35
CA SER A 13 -3.54 -5.11 0.10
C SER A 13 -2.36 -6.07 -0.15
N GLN A 14 -1.14 -5.67 0.18
CA GLN A 14 0.03 -6.53 0.04
C GLN A 14 0.02 -7.69 1.06
N ALA A 15 -0.26 -7.39 2.34
CA ALA A 15 -0.30 -8.41 3.38
C ALA A 15 -1.43 -9.42 3.17
N GLU A 16 -2.63 -8.94 2.83
CA GLU A 16 -3.78 -9.80 2.50
C GLU A 16 -3.59 -10.58 1.21
N GLY A 17 -2.95 -9.97 0.20
CA GLY A 17 -2.63 -10.67 -1.05
C GLY A 17 -1.75 -11.88 -0.81
N LEU A 18 -0.71 -11.74 0.02
CA LEU A 18 0.13 -12.86 0.41
C LEU A 18 -0.63 -13.89 1.25
N ALA A 19 -1.42 -13.45 2.23
CA ALA A 19 -2.20 -14.35 3.07
C ALA A 19 -3.19 -15.18 2.25
N LYS A 20 -3.91 -14.55 1.32
CA LYS A 20 -4.82 -15.24 0.38
C LYS A 20 -4.08 -16.23 -0.52
N ALA A 21 -2.92 -15.83 -1.07
CA ALA A 21 -2.12 -16.71 -1.92
C ALA A 21 -1.58 -17.95 -1.17
N LEU A 22 -1.37 -17.81 0.13
CA LEU A 22 -0.97 -18.91 1.01
C LEU A 22 -2.17 -19.68 1.61
N ASN A 23 -3.40 -19.30 1.25
CA ASN A 23 -4.64 -19.88 1.79
C ASN A 23 -4.68 -19.87 3.33
N LEU A 24 -4.33 -18.74 3.93
CA LEU A 24 -4.24 -18.55 5.38
C LEU A 24 -5.49 -17.91 5.96
N ASP A 25 -5.97 -18.46 7.06
CA ASP A 25 -6.84 -17.73 7.97
C ASP A 25 -6.00 -16.69 8.74
N TYR A 26 -6.46 -15.45 8.79
CA TYR A 26 -5.68 -14.38 9.39
C TYR A 26 -6.50 -13.38 10.20
N ILE A 27 -5.82 -12.77 11.15
CA ILE A 27 -6.28 -11.59 11.90
C ILE A 27 -5.41 -10.40 11.47
N HIS A 28 -6.02 -9.27 11.16
CA HIS A 28 -5.30 -8.05 10.83
C HIS A 28 -5.18 -7.15 12.07
N GLN A 29 -3.96 -6.82 12.44
CA GLN A 29 -3.63 -5.91 13.52
C GLN A 29 -2.93 -4.66 13.00
N LYS A 30 -3.57 -3.50 13.17
CA LYS A 30 -2.95 -2.21 12.91
C LYS A 30 -1.90 -1.91 13.97
N VAL A 31 -0.69 -1.57 13.54
CA VAL A 31 0.42 -1.20 14.41
C VAL A 31 0.47 0.31 14.60
N GLU A 32 0.56 0.74 15.85
CA GLU A 32 0.75 2.13 16.24
C GLU A 32 2.05 2.26 17.04
N LEU A 33 2.97 3.11 16.56
CA LEU A 33 4.17 3.45 17.31
C LEU A 33 3.85 4.51 18.36
N ASN A 34 4.59 4.49 19.47
CA ASN A 34 4.50 5.52 20.50
C ASN A 34 4.95 6.88 19.95
N LYS A 35 4.46 7.98 20.54
CA LYS A 35 4.65 9.34 20.04
C LYS A 35 6.11 9.68 19.75
N PHE A 36 7.03 9.26 20.60
CA PHE A 36 8.47 9.54 20.48
C PHE A 36 9.18 8.65 19.44
N THR A 37 8.66 7.47 19.15
CA THR A 37 9.32 6.48 18.27
C THR A 37 8.93 6.60 16.81
N LYS A 38 7.89 7.39 16.49
CA LYS A 38 7.43 7.61 15.11
C LYS A 38 8.52 8.11 14.17
N PHE A 39 9.47 8.88 14.70
CA PHE A 39 10.52 9.53 13.91
C PHE A 39 11.81 8.72 13.84
N ILE A 40 11.96 7.71 14.71
CA ILE A 40 13.18 6.87 14.75
C ILE A 40 13.08 5.80 13.66
N PRO A 41 14.07 5.72 12.75
CA PRO A 41 14.13 4.63 11.79
C PRO A 41 14.24 3.26 12.47
N PRO A 42 13.70 2.16 11.91
CA PRO A 42 13.78 0.81 12.48
C PRO A 42 15.22 0.40 12.83
N LYS A 43 16.20 0.79 12.01
CA LYS A 43 17.63 0.49 12.22
C LYS A 43 18.15 0.98 13.58
N PHE A 44 17.60 2.06 14.12
CA PHE A 44 18.01 2.67 15.39
C PHE A 44 17.00 2.40 16.52
N THR A 45 15.97 1.61 16.26
CA THR A 45 14.93 1.30 17.24
C THR A 45 15.22 -0.06 17.87
N PRO A 46 15.46 -0.15 19.19
CA PRO A 46 15.60 -1.43 19.87
C PRO A 46 14.37 -2.32 19.73
N VAL A 47 14.56 -3.62 19.70
CA VAL A 47 13.46 -4.59 19.66
C VAL A 47 12.85 -4.71 21.05
N SER A 48 11.86 -3.88 21.34
CA SER A 48 11.19 -3.83 22.63
C SER A 48 9.73 -3.38 22.49
N SER A 49 8.87 -3.90 23.37
CA SER A 49 7.45 -3.49 23.45
C SER A 49 7.25 -2.03 23.90
N LEU A 50 8.29 -1.35 24.36
CA LEU A 50 8.24 0.06 24.73
C LEU A 50 8.07 1.00 23.54
N PHE A 51 8.39 0.54 22.32
CA PHE A 51 8.40 1.38 21.11
C PHE A 51 7.10 1.38 20.33
N PHE A 52 6.16 0.51 20.66
CA PHE A 52 4.85 0.46 20.03
C PHE A 52 3.74 0.25 21.05
N ARG A 53 2.51 0.63 20.68
CA ARG A 53 1.34 0.41 21.51
C ARG A 53 1.09 -1.09 21.62
N LYS A 54 1.07 -1.61 22.86
CA LYS A 54 0.80 -3.02 23.11
C LYS A 54 -0.59 -3.40 22.64
N PHE A 55 -0.70 -4.60 22.08
CA PHE A 55 -1.93 -5.26 21.71
C PHE A 55 -1.86 -6.73 22.11
N GLN A 56 -3.01 -7.37 22.20
CA GLN A 56 -3.06 -8.80 22.50
C GLN A 56 -2.61 -9.58 21.27
N VAL A 57 -1.53 -10.33 21.39
CA VAL A 57 -1.02 -11.17 20.29
C VAL A 57 -1.77 -12.50 20.34
N PRO A 58 -2.53 -12.88 19.31
CA PRO A 58 -3.16 -14.19 19.23
C PRO A 58 -2.12 -15.31 19.08
N GLN A 59 -2.52 -16.54 19.36
CA GLN A 59 -1.67 -17.69 19.04
C GLN A 59 -1.68 -17.88 17.52
N VAL A 60 -0.51 -17.68 16.89
CA VAL A 60 -0.34 -17.79 15.45
C VAL A 60 0.96 -18.52 15.13
N ASP A 61 1.01 -19.14 13.97
CA ASP A 61 2.19 -19.85 13.48
C ASP A 61 2.95 -18.99 12.44
N LEU A 62 2.30 -17.94 11.92
CA LEU A 62 2.86 -17.08 10.90
C LEU A 62 2.49 -15.61 11.12
N ILE A 63 3.49 -14.72 10.93
CA ILE A 63 3.32 -13.27 10.90
C ILE A 63 3.65 -12.79 9.49
N ILE A 64 2.77 -11.98 8.90
CA ILE A 64 3.04 -11.21 7.70
C ILE A 64 3.03 -9.74 8.07
N SER A 65 4.16 -9.09 7.97
CA SER A 65 4.31 -7.67 8.29
C SER A 65 4.59 -6.86 7.03
N CYS A 66 3.95 -5.68 6.91
CA CYS A 66 4.16 -4.77 5.80
C CYS A 66 4.29 -3.33 6.26
N GLY A 67 5.34 -2.67 5.79
CA GLY A 67 5.64 -1.27 6.09
C GLY A 67 6.54 -1.06 7.32
N ARG A 68 7.11 0.14 7.37
CA ARG A 68 8.18 0.48 8.32
C ARG A 68 7.83 0.29 9.80
N LYS A 69 6.59 0.63 10.18
CA LYS A 69 6.20 0.58 11.60
C LYS A 69 5.96 -0.84 12.10
N SER A 70 5.70 -1.79 11.20
CA SER A 70 5.47 -3.19 11.56
C SER A 70 6.76 -4.00 11.77
N VAL A 71 7.93 -3.46 11.38
CA VAL A 71 9.24 -4.13 11.47
C VAL A 71 9.56 -4.55 12.91
N ILE A 72 9.64 -3.59 13.82
CA ILE A 72 10.01 -3.87 15.23
C ILE A 72 8.97 -4.73 15.94
N PRO A 73 7.65 -4.46 15.83
CA PRO A 73 6.63 -5.31 16.43
C PRO A 73 6.69 -6.76 15.95
N SER A 74 6.89 -7.01 14.66
CA SER A 74 6.95 -8.39 14.13
C SER A 74 8.17 -9.16 14.66
N ILE A 75 9.32 -8.51 14.71
CA ILE A 75 10.55 -9.10 15.29
C ILE A 75 10.34 -9.39 16.78
N PHE A 76 9.79 -8.41 17.52
CA PHE A 76 9.54 -8.57 18.96
C PHE A 76 8.60 -9.74 19.25
N ILE A 77 7.49 -9.88 18.50
CA ILE A 77 6.55 -10.98 18.68
C ILE A 77 7.22 -12.32 18.42
N LYS A 78 7.98 -12.44 17.31
CA LYS A 78 8.72 -13.66 16.99
C LYS A 78 9.69 -14.05 18.10
N GLN A 79 10.49 -13.09 18.61
CA GLN A 79 11.50 -13.34 19.62
C GLN A 79 10.92 -13.71 21.00
N ASN A 80 9.73 -13.21 21.33
CA ASN A 80 9.08 -13.44 22.62
C ASN A 80 8.00 -14.54 22.58
N SER A 81 7.82 -15.19 21.44
CA SER A 81 6.91 -16.32 21.33
C SER A 81 7.49 -17.59 21.91
N LYS A 82 6.65 -18.33 22.66
CA LYS A 82 7.00 -19.66 23.15
C LYS A 82 6.99 -20.73 22.05
N LYS A 83 6.31 -20.45 20.93
CA LYS A 83 6.23 -21.31 19.76
C LYS A 83 7.10 -20.77 18.63
N LYS A 84 7.55 -21.64 17.74
CA LYS A 84 8.20 -21.22 16.51
C LYS A 84 7.19 -20.50 15.63
N ILE A 85 7.44 -19.23 15.32
CA ILE A 85 6.64 -18.42 14.42
C ILE A 85 7.46 -18.12 13.16
N THR A 86 6.89 -18.35 12.00
CA THR A 86 7.45 -17.89 10.73
C THR A 86 7.14 -16.38 10.59
N ASN A 87 8.15 -15.56 10.35
CA ASN A 87 8.00 -14.10 10.18
C ASN A 87 8.36 -13.71 8.75
N ILE A 88 7.37 -13.24 8.00
CA ILE A 88 7.52 -12.73 6.65
C ILE A 88 7.36 -11.21 6.67
N HIS A 89 8.30 -10.50 6.04
CA HIS A 89 8.17 -9.06 5.86
C HIS A 89 8.00 -8.71 4.38
N ILE A 90 7.11 -7.78 4.10
CA ILE A 90 6.89 -7.25 2.75
C ILE A 90 7.49 -5.85 2.68
N GLN A 91 8.30 -5.59 1.65
CA GLN A 91 9.15 -4.43 1.41
C GLN A 91 10.51 -4.53 2.11
N ASN A 92 11.39 -3.56 1.88
CA ASN A 92 12.71 -3.50 2.51
C ASN A 92 12.57 -3.08 3.99
N PRO A 93 12.90 -3.95 4.97
CA PRO A 93 12.73 -3.66 6.39
C PRO A 93 13.70 -2.62 6.94
N LYS A 94 14.81 -2.33 6.22
CA LYS A 94 15.89 -1.43 6.65
C LYS A 94 16.55 -1.81 7.99
N VAL A 95 16.52 -3.10 8.33
CA VAL A 95 17.23 -3.76 9.46
C VAL A 95 17.91 -5.03 8.95
N ALA A 96 18.64 -5.76 9.81
CA ALA A 96 19.26 -7.03 9.45
C ALA A 96 18.21 -8.03 8.93
N LEU A 97 18.45 -8.57 7.73
CA LEU A 97 17.49 -9.45 7.04
C LEU A 97 17.28 -10.77 7.80
N THR A 98 18.27 -11.19 8.60
CA THR A 98 18.23 -12.37 9.46
C THR A 98 17.15 -12.34 10.55
N ASN A 99 16.53 -11.18 10.80
CA ASN A 99 15.38 -11.07 11.70
C ASN A 99 14.09 -11.68 11.13
N PHE A 100 14.08 -11.98 9.83
CA PHE A 100 12.93 -12.54 9.13
C PHE A 100 13.29 -13.90 8.53
N ASP A 101 12.30 -14.77 8.42
CA ASP A 101 12.47 -16.03 7.69
C ASP A 101 12.41 -15.79 6.19
N PHE A 102 11.51 -14.89 5.75
CA PHE A 102 11.40 -14.45 4.37
C PHE A 102 11.12 -12.96 4.28
N ILE A 103 11.61 -12.35 3.22
CA ILE A 103 11.33 -10.95 2.87
C ILE A 103 10.88 -10.93 1.41
N ILE A 104 9.72 -10.33 1.14
CA ILE A 104 9.23 -10.12 -0.22
C ILE A 104 9.44 -8.65 -0.58
N SER A 105 10.31 -8.40 -1.57
CA SER A 105 10.67 -7.05 -1.98
C SER A 105 10.53 -6.88 -3.49
N PRO A 106 9.96 -5.76 -3.97
CA PRO A 106 9.93 -5.47 -5.39
C PRO A 106 11.34 -5.30 -5.97
N GLU A 107 11.55 -5.68 -7.23
CA GLU A 107 12.82 -5.55 -7.93
C GLU A 107 13.43 -4.14 -7.84
N HIS A 108 12.60 -3.11 -7.95
CA HIS A 108 13.05 -1.71 -7.92
C HIS A 108 13.60 -1.26 -6.55
N ASP A 109 13.40 -2.02 -5.48
CA ASP A 109 14.01 -1.75 -4.17
C ASP A 109 15.47 -2.23 -4.11
N GLY A 110 15.93 -3.05 -5.06
CA GLY A 110 17.29 -3.55 -5.16
C GLY A 110 17.75 -4.32 -3.91
N LEU A 111 16.82 -4.99 -3.20
CA LEU A 111 17.15 -5.76 -2.01
C LEU A 111 17.52 -7.18 -2.38
N GLU A 112 18.73 -7.62 -1.96
CA GLU A 112 19.24 -8.96 -2.18
C GLU A 112 19.58 -9.65 -0.86
N GLY A 113 19.41 -10.98 -0.81
CA GLY A 113 19.76 -11.77 0.37
C GLY A 113 19.23 -13.19 0.25
N PRO A 114 19.75 -14.13 1.07
CA PRO A 114 19.43 -15.55 0.97
C PRO A 114 17.96 -15.86 1.32
N ASN A 115 17.29 -14.97 2.03
CA ASN A 115 15.88 -15.06 2.43
C ASN A 115 14.99 -14.00 1.75
N VAL A 116 15.49 -13.36 0.67
CA VAL A 116 14.74 -12.37 -0.10
C VAL A 116 14.12 -13.02 -1.32
N ILE A 117 12.82 -12.83 -1.47
CA ILE A 117 12.04 -13.21 -2.65
C ILE A 117 11.70 -11.95 -3.39
N THR A 118 12.18 -11.82 -4.63
CA THR A 118 11.96 -10.64 -5.45
C THR A 118 10.69 -10.78 -6.25
N SER A 119 9.85 -9.73 -6.25
CA SER A 119 8.64 -9.62 -7.05
C SER A 119 8.79 -8.52 -8.11
N LYS A 120 8.18 -8.69 -9.30
CA LYS A 120 8.23 -7.67 -10.38
C LYS A 120 7.65 -6.33 -9.95
N GLY A 121 6.63 -6.36 -9.10
CA GLY A 121 5.98 -5.16 -8.55
C GLY A 121 5.42 -5.44 -7.16
N ALA A 122 4.68 -4.48 -6.62
CA ALA A 122 4.00 -4.67 -5.35
C ALA A 122 2.96 -5.79 -5.47
N ILE A 123 3.00 -6.78 -4.59
CA ILE A 123 1.96 -7.80 -4.49
C ILE A 123 0.64 -7.18 -4.01
N HIS A 124 -0.49 -7.79 -4.36
CA HIS A 124 -1.82 -7.30 -4.00
C HIS A 124 -2.84 -8.44 -3.94
N TYR A 125 -3.99 -8.19 -3.36
CA TYR A 125 -5.05 -9.18 -3.23
C TYR A 125 -5.97 -9.28 -4.47
N LEU A 126 -5.88 -8.35 -5.41
CA LEU A 126 -6.77 -8.33 -6.59
C LEU A 126 -6.51 -9.54 -7.48
N THR A 127 -7.57 -10.29 -7.75
CA THR A 127 -7.61 -11.42 -8.67
C THR A 127 -8.53 -11.09 -9.84
N MET A 128 -8.45 -11.86 -10.93
CA MET A 128 -9.37 -11.73 -12.06
C MET A 128 -10.83 -11.95 -11.63
N ASN A 129 -11.07 -12.82 -10.64
CA ASN A 129 -12.40 -13.03 -10.09
C ASN A 129 -12.96 -11.76 -9.41
N GLU A 130 -12.16 -11.10 -8.59
CA GLU A 130 -12.56 -9.83 -7.93
C GLU A 130 -12.78 -8.71 -8.96
N ILE A 131 -11.97 -8.64 -10.02
CA ILE A 131 -12.17 -7.69 -11.12
C ILE A 131 -13.50 -7.98 -11.83
N ASN A 132 -13.78 -9.23 -12.17
CA ASN A 132 -15.01 -9.62 -12.85
C ASN A 132 -16.26 -9.38 -12.00
N GLN A 133 -16.19 -9.64 -10.70
CA GLN A 133 -17.30 -9.38 -9.77
C GLN A 133 -17.62 -7.88 -9.64
N ASN A 134 -16.66 -7.00 -9.87
CA ASN A 134 -16.83 -5.55 -9.79
C ASN A 134 -16.94 -4.88 -11.16
N HIS A 135 -17.02 -5.65 -12.23
CA HIS A 135 -17.08 -5.15 -13.63
C HIS A 135 -18.17 -4.09 -13.82
N ASP A 136 -19.32 -4.27 -13.22
CA ASP A 136 -20.48 -3.40 -13.40
C ASP A 136 -20.53 -2.20 -12.42
N TYR A 137 -19.55 -2.07 -11.51
CA TYR A 137 -19.57 -1.04 -10.46
C TYR A 137 -19.68 0.40 -11.00
N LEU A 138 -19.03 0.69 -12.12
CA LEU A 138 -19.06 2.01 -12.76
C LEU A 138 -20.10 2.13 -13.88
N LYS A 139 -20.84 1.08 -14.20
CA LYS A 139 -21.71 1.00 -15.38
C LYS A 139 -22.71 2.18 -15.48
N ASN A 140 -23.25 2.63 -14.35
CA ASN A 140 -24.23 3.73 -14.30
C ASN A 140 -23.59 5.12 -14.49
N TYR A 141 -22.27 5.23 -14.41
CA TYR A 141 -21.51 6.46 -14.57
C TYR A 141 -20.84 6.56 -15.94
N LEU A 142 -20.83 5.46 -16.70
CA LEU A 142 -20.13 5.37 -17.97
C LEU A 142 -21.09 5.58 -19.13
N ASN A 143 -20.69 6.42 -20.08
CA ASN A 143 -21.39 6.56 -21.35
C ASN A 143 -20.98 5.41 -22.27
N LYS A 144 -21.93 4.57 -22.66
CA LYS A 144 -21.69 3.38 -23.50
C LYS A 144 -21.18 3.70 -24.90
N ASP A 145 -21.44 4.91 -25.37
CA ASP A 145 -21.07 5.35 -26.72
C ASP A 145 -19.70 6.04 -26.78
N LYS A 146 -18.96 6.03 -25.65
CA LYS A 146 -17.66 6.67 -25.54
C LYS A 146 -16.60 5.70 -25.02
N GLU A 147 -15.40 5.87 -25.52
CA GLU A 147 -14.20 5.31 -24.88
C GLU A 147 -13.81 6.16 -23.66
N TYR A 148 -12.93 5.62 -22.80
CA TYR A 148 -12.62 6.25 -21.52
C TYR A 148 -11.14 6.61 -21.42
N ILE A 149 -10.86 7.75 -20.79
CA ILE A 149 -9.53 8.10 -20.33
C ILE A 149 -9.50 8.19 -18.80
N LEU A 150 -8.61 7.44 -18.19
CA LEU A 150 -8.45 7.44 -16.74
C LEU A 150 -7.42 8.49 -16.33
N LEU A 151 -7.82 9.40 -15.43
CA LEU A 151 -6.95 10.36 -14.80
C LEU A 151 -6.75 9.99 -13.32
N VAL A 152 -5.65 9.28 -13.04
CA VAL A 152 -5.31 8.87 -11.67
C VAL A 152 -4.51 9.99 -10.99
N LEU A 153 -5.10 10.60 -9.97
CA LEU A 153 -4.49 11.68 -9.20
C LEU A 153 -3.81 11.10 -7.95
N GLY A 154 -2.49 11.15 -7.91
CA GLY A 154 -1.69 10.79 -6.74
C GLY A 154 -1.76 11.84 -5.63
N GLY A 155 -0.87 11.74 -4.65
CA GLY A 155 -0.67 12.75 -3.60
C GLY A 155 0.74 13.31 -3.60
N PRO A 156 0.95 14.48 -3.00
CA PRO A 156 2.28 15.07 -2.83
C PRO A 156 3.15 14.17 -1.92
N ASN A 157 4.44 14.29 -2.09
CA ASN A 157 5.44 13.67 -1.23
C ASN A 157 6.65 14.61 -1.07
N LYS A 158 7.72 14.16 -0.42
CA LYS A 158 8.90 14.99 -0.19
C LYS A 158 9.66 15.42 -1.47
N TYR A 159 9.37 14.78 -2.59
CA TYR A 159 10.02 15.06 -3.89
C TYR A 159 9.10 15.75 -4.88
N TYR A 160 7.78 15.58 -4.75
CA TYR A 160 6.78 16.05 -5.71
C TYR A 160 5.66 16.79 -5.00
N ASN A 161 5.36 18.00 -5.50
CA ASN A 161 4.22 18.80 -5.11
C ASN A 161 3.33 19.08 -6.32
N PHE A 162 2.04 19.31 -6.08
CA PHE A 162 1.14 19.82 -7.10
C PHE A 162 1.34 21.35 -7.25
N GLU A 163 1.77 21.75 -8.44
CA GLU A 163 1.76 23.14 -8.86
C GLU A 163 0.52 23.35 -9.76
N ASN A 164 -0.41 24.22 -9.35
CA ASN A 164 -1.65 24.43 -10.08
C ASN A 164 -1.43 24.76 -11.57
N LYS A 165 -0.42 25.57 -11.89
CA LYS A 165 -0.11 25.95 -13.27
C LYS A 165 0.31 24.74 -14.13
N LYS A 166 1.17 23.87 -13.59
CA LYS A 166 1.60 22.64 -14.27
C LYS A 166 0.43 21.68 -14.43
N LEU A 167 -0.39 21.55 -13.39
CA LEU A 167 -1.54 20.65 -13.41
C LEU A 167 -2.59 21.11 -14.43
N LEU A 168 -2.91 22.40 -14.49
CA LEU A 168 -3.81 22.96 -15.49
C LEU A 168 -3.31 22.75 -16.91
N ASN A 169 -2.01 22.89 -17.17
CA ASN A 169 -1.44 22.59 -18.47
C ASN A 169 -1.60 21.10 -18.85
N ILE A 170 -1.48 20.19 -17.88
CA ILE A 170 -1.75 18.76 -18.12
C ILE A 170 -3.24 18.54 -18.42
N PHE A 171 -4.12 19.17 -17.65
CA PHE A 171 -5.57 19.08 -17.86
C PHE A 171 -6.00 19.59 -19.22
N GLU A 172 -5.43 20.70 -19.71
CA GLU A 172 -5.69 21.20 -21.06
C GLU A 172 -5.28 20.19 -22.14
N LYS A 173 -4.11 19.57 -22.01
CA LYS A 173 -3.68 18.52 -22.94
C LYS A 173 -4.65 17.33 -22.93
N ILE A 174 -5.10 16.90 -21.75
CA ILE A 174 -6.09 15.82 -21.62
C ILE A 174 -7.43 16.23 -22.23
N LYS A 175 -7.89 17.46 -21.99
CA LYS A 175 -9.13 17.99 -22.59
C LYS A 175 -9.08 17.99 -24.13
N ASN A 176 -7.93 18.35 -24.69
CA ASN A 176 -7.74 18.27 -26.14
C ASN A 176 -7.85 16.83 -26.67
N LEU A 177 -7.32 15.84 -25.94
CA LEU A 177 -7.47 14.43 -26.29
C LEU A 177 -8.94 13.98 -26.15
N ILE A 178 -9.61 14.36 -25.07
CA ILE A 178 -11.04 14.06 -24.87
C ILE A 178 -11.88 14.57 -26.03
N ASN A 179 -11.65 15.81 -26.43
CA ASN A 179 -12.40 16.43 -27.53
C ASN A 179 -12.05 15.78 -28.89
N LYS A 180 -10.75 15.50 -29.12
CA LYS A 180 -10.29 14.92 -30.40
C LYS A 180 -10.84 13.52 -30.62
N TYR A 181 -10.91 12.70 -29.58
CA TYR A 181 -11.29 11.29 -29.68
C TYR A 181 -12.67 10.99 -29.08
N ASN A 182 -13.46 12.01 -28.73
CA ASN A 182 -14.79 11.88 -28.11
C ASN A 182 -14.78 10.96 -26.88
N LEU A 183 -13.81 11.15 -25.97
CA LEU A 183 -13.65 10.31 -24.79
C LEU A 183 -14.49 10.81 -23.60
N GLN A 184 -14.72 9.93 -22.62
CA GLN A 184 -15.19 10.30 -21.31
C GLN A 184 -14.02 10.25 -20.31
N ALA A 185 -13.82 11.31 -19.52
CA ALA A 185 -12.82 11.32 -18.46
C ALA A 185 -13.36 10.65 -17.19
N ILE A 186 -12.55 9.80 -16.58
CA ILE A 186 -12.81 9.22 -15.26
C ILE A 186 -11.68 9.67 -14.32
N ILE A 187 -12.03 10.43 -13.29
CA ILE A 187 -11.05 10.97 -12.33
C ILE A 187 -11.01 10.06 -11.10
N ILE A 188 -9.85 9.52 -10.81
CA ILE A 188 -9.62 8.62 -9.67
C ILE A 188 -8.62 9.29 -8.69
N PRO A 189 -9.08 9.95 -7.63
CA PRO A 189 -8.20 10.50 -6.62
C PRO A 189 -7.67 9.42 -5.69
N SER A 190 -6.44 9.56 -5.22
CA SER A 190 -5.90 8.75 -4.14
C SER A 190 -6.29 9.32 -2.77
N MET A 191 -6.15 8.52 -1.71
CA MET A 191 -6.33 8.99 -0.33
C MET A 191 -5.42 10.17 0.06
N ARG A 192 -4.33 10.40 -0.67
CA ARG A 192 -3.39 11.49 -0.44
C ARG A 192 -3.61 12.69 -1.33
N THR A 193 -4.54 12.61 -2.27
CA THR A 193 -4.83 13.73 -3.18
C THR A 193 -5.46 14.88 -2.38
N PRO A 194 -4.88 16.09 -2.40
CA PRO A 194 -5.44 17.23 -1.69
C PRO A 194 -6.86 17.58 -2.21
N LYS A 195 -7.76 17.95 -1.31
CA LYS A 195 -9.16 18.26 -1.66
C LYS A 195 -9.28 19.37 -2.70
N ASN A 196 -8.44 20.40 -2.62
CA ASN A 196 -8.41 21.49 -3.61
C ASN A 196 -8.02 21.00 -5.01
N ILE A 197 -7.16 19.98 -5.13
CA ILE A 197 -6.80 19.39 -6.41
C ILE A 197 -7.95 18.55 -6.97
N ILE A 198 -8.67 17.81 -6.14
CA ILE A 198 -9.89 17.09 -6.55
C ILE A 198 -10.93 18.08 -7.07
N GLN A 199 -11.17 19.18 -6.35
CA GLN A 199 -12.11 20.23 -6.76
C GLN A 199 -11.67 20.89 -8.07
N LEU A 200 -10.38 21.18 -8.22
CA LEU A 200 -9.82 21.76 -9.44
C LEU A 200 -10.07 20.85 -10.64
N ALA A 201 -9.79 19.54 -10.51
CA ALA A 201 -10.02 18.56 -11.57
C ALA A 201 -11.51 18.43 -11.90
N ASN A 202 -12.37 18.30 -10.91
CA ASN A 202 -13.82 18.24 -11.12
C ASN A 202 -14.33 19.47 -11.85
N ASN A 203 -14.00 20.68 -11.40
CA ASN A 203 -14.43 21.92 -12.04
C ASN A 203 -13.91 22.08 -13.48
N PHE A 204 -12.75 21.52 -13.77
CA PHE A 204 -12.14 21.61 -15.08
C PHE A 204 -12.79 20.66 -16.11
N PHE A 205 -13.11 19.44 -15.70
CA PHE A 205 -13.63 18.38 -16.58
C PHE A 205 -15.17 18.27 -16.57
N SER A 206 -15.88 18.95 -15.66
CA SER A 206 -17.36 19.01 -15.64
C SER A 206 -17.94 20.01 -16.63
N LYS A 207 -17.10 20.74 -17.35
CA LYS A 207 -17.47 21.68 -18.45
C LYS A 207 -17.23 21.00 -19.78
#